data_df912a9da5d179554fa429cba7d31a68
#
_entry.id   df912a9da5d179554fa429cba7d31a68
#
_cell.length_a   1.000
_cell.length_b   1.000
_cell.length_c   1.000
_cell.angle_alpha   90.00
_cell.angle_beta   90.00
_cell.angle_gamma   90.00
#
_symmetry.space_group_name_H-M   'P 1'
#
loop_
_entity.id
_entity.type
_entity.pdbx_description
1 polymer ?
#
loop_
_entity_poly.entity_id
_entity_poly.type
_entity_poly.pdbx_seq_one_letter_code
_entity_poly.pdbx_strand_id
1 'polypeptide(L)'
;MKIGIIGTGQIGGALIRQYSKAGHRIKMTNSSGIGKLTSLALETGASAVELAEVVADVDVIVVTIPLIAILKLPRQLLKNISANTTIIDTCNYYPIRDGIIEDIENGMPESVWVSKQLQHPVIKVYNSILSGSLVASGLPKDAPSRIALPIAGDDKRSKDLVSILVNDSGFDSLDCGSLQDSWKQQPGSPVYCTDLTLAQLKKSIAKTRKEILPGRRELGLSYILTHDHELWMDCVNHNRKIYESDLDISDDRNIKKGK
;
A
#
# COMPACT_ATOMS: atom_id res chain seq x y z
N MET A 1 -2.17 17.30 8.28
CA MET A 1 -2.82 17.31 6.94
C MET A 1 -4.27 16.87 7.07
N LYS A 2 -5.11 17.20 6.08
CA LYS A 2 -6.46 16.67 5.92
C LYS A 2 -6.39 15.49 4.95
N ILE A 3 -6.86 14.32 5.34
CA ILE A 3 -6.71 13.09 4.55
C ILE A 3 -8.08 12.42 4.41
N GLY A 4 -8.49 12.14 3.17
CA GLY A 4 -9.67 11.35 2.87
C GLY A 4 -9.27 9.89 2.58
N ILE A 5 -9.91 8.92 3.21
CA ILE A 5 -9.59 7.49 3.03
C ILE A 5 -10.83 6.77 2.49
N ILE A 6 -10.70 6.22 1.28
CA ILE A 6 -11.72 5.42 0.61
C ILE A 6 -11.37 3.94 0.81
N GLY A 7 -12.14 3.27 1.67
CA GLY A 7 -11.90 1.90 2.09
C GLY A 7 -11.32 1.83 3.51
N THR A 8 -11.99 1.08 4.38
CA THR A 8 -11.64 0.93 5.80
C THR A 8 -11.36 -0.55 6.15
N GLY A 9 -10.88 -1.30 5.16
CA GLY A 9 -10.39 -2.66 5.35
C GLY A 9 -9.11 -2.70 6.21
N GLN A 10 -8.38 -3.80 6.12
CA GLN A 10 -7.18 -4.00 6.97
C GLN A 10 -6.13 -2.89 6.80
N ILE A 11 -5.77 -2.52 5.57
CA ILE A 11 -4.79 -1.45 5.30
C ILE A 11 -5.38 -0.08 5.64
N GLY A 12 -6.60 0.23 5.15
CA GLY A 12 -7.23 1.52 5.42
C GLY A 12 -7.47 1.77 6.90
N GLY A 13 -7.95 0.77 7.64
CA GLY A 13 -8.14 0.86 9.08
C GLY A 13 -6.82 1.07 9.84
N ALA A 14 -5.72 0.43 9.41
CA ALA A 14 -4.40 0.65 9.98
C ALA A 14 -3.90 2.08 9.74
N LEU A 15 -4.03 2.57 8.49
CA LEU A 15 -3.62 3.94 8.14
C LEU A 15 -4.46 5.00 8.87
N ILE A 16 -5.77 4.79 9.04
CA ILE A 16 -6.63 5.68 9.81
C ILE A 16 -6.09 5.84 11.23
N ARG A 17 -5.77 4.72 11.91
CA ARG A 17 -5.23 4.75 13.28
C ARG A 17 -3.89 5.47 13.36
N GLN A 18 -2.96 5.13 12.46
CA GLN A 18 -1.62 5.71 12.47
C GLN A 18 -1.64 7.21 12.16
N TYR A 19 -2.37 7.61 11.13
CA TYR A 19 -2.46 9.02 10.75
C TYR A 19 -3.22 9.86 11.78
N SER A 20 -4.29 9.33 12.39
CA SER A 20 -4.97 10.02 13.50
C SER A 20 -4.04 10.18 14.69
N LYS A 21 -3.28 9.13 15.06
CA LYS A 21 -2.26 9.20 16.12
C LYS A 21 -1.15 10.22 15.82
N ALA A 22 -0.78 10.38 14.55
CA ALA A 22 0.19 11.38 14.09
C ALA A 22 -0.41 12.82 14.01
N GLY A 23 -1.67 13.01 14.35
CA GLY A 23 -2.32 14.33 14.41
C GLY A 23 -2.91 14.81 13.08
N HIS A 24 -3.09 13.92 12.09
CA HIS A 24 -3.79 14.26 10.86
C HIS A 24 -5.31 14.26 11.07
N ARG A 25 -6.03 15.07 10.29
CA ARG A 25 -7.50 15.09 10.27
C ARG A 25 -8.00 14.11 9.21
N ILE A 26 -8.71 13.07 9.64
CA ILE A 26 -9.12 11.98 8.75
C ILE A 26 -10.62 12.05 8.48
N LYS A 27 -10.98 12.03 7.21
CA LYS A 27 -12.30 11.63 6.72
C LYS A 27 -12.21 10.21 6.19
N MET A 28 -13.19 9.38 6.46
CA MET A 28 -13.20 7.99 6.01
C MET A 28 -14.56 7.55 5.50
N THR A 29 -14.55 6.66 4.51
CA THR A 29 -15.76 6.05 3.95
C THR A 29 -15.50 4.61 3.51
N ASN A 30 -16.56 3.83 3.43
CA ASN A 30 -16.53 2.50 2.81
C ASN A 30 -17.87 2.15 2.16
N SER A 31 -17.92 1.02 1.46
CA SER A 31 -19.12 0.54 0.79
C SER A 31 -20.19 -0.05 1.73
N SER A 32 -19.87 -0.28 3.00
CA SER A 32 -20.80 -0.83 3.99
C SER A 32 -21.64 0.24 4.71
N GLY A 33 -21.38 1.52 4.41
CA GLY A 33 -22.10 2.68 4.95
C GLY A 33 -21.53 3.22 6.25
N ILE A 34 -21.83 4.49 6.53
CA ILE A 34 -21.30 5.29 7.66
C ILE A 34 -21.54 4.60 9.01
N GLY A 35 -22.70 3.98 9.21
CA GLY A 35 -23.06 3.31 10.47
C GLY A 35 -22.10 2.19 10.88
N LYS A 36 -21.42 1.55 9.92
CA LYS A 36 -20.40 0.53 10.21
C LYS A 36 -19.06 1.10 10.64
N LEU A 37 -18.86 2.43 10.54
CA LEU A 37 -17.62 3.13 10.87
C LEU A 37 -17.63 3.76 12.27
N THR A 38 -18.75 3.69 12.99
CA THR A 38 -18.93 4.35 14.31
C THR A 38 -17.84 3.96 15.31
N SER A 39 -17.51 2.66 15.41
CA SER A 39 -16.48 2.18 16.34
C SER A 39 -15.10 2.75 15.99
N LEU A 40 -14.72 2.72 14.71
CA LEU A 40 -13.43 3.25 14.25
C LEU A 40 -13.38 4.79 14.40
N ALA A 41 -14.49 5.49 14.18
CA ALA A 41 -14.58 6.92 14.40
C ALA A 41 -14.37 7.30 15.86
N LEU A 42 -15.02 6.59 16.79
CA LEU A 42 -14.85 6.80 18.23
C LEU A 42 -13.42 6.48 18.71
N GLU A 43 -12.83 5.42 18.18
CA GLU A 43 -11.45 5.01 18.52
C GLU A 43 -10.42 6.05 18.08
N THR A 44 -10.58 6.62 16.88
CA THR A 44 -9.53 7.40 16.22
C THR A 44 -9.79 8.90 16.16
N GLY A 45 -11.01 9.34 16.43
CA GLY A 45 -11.44 10.72 16.18
C GLY A 45 -11.63 11.06 14.69
N ALA A 46 -11.54 10.08 13.79
CA ALA A 46 -11.78 10.26 12.37
C ALA A 46 -13.28 10.48 12.08
N SER A 47 -13.59 11.27 11.05
CA SER A 47 -14.96 11.54 10.62
C SER A 47 -15.42 10.52 9.60
N ALA A 48 -16.46 9.76 9.91
CA ALA A 48 -17.15 8.92 8.94
C ALA A 48 -18.08 9.78 8.08
N VAL A 49 -17.87 9.78 6.76
CA VAL A 49 -18.57 10.68 5.84
C VAL A 49 -18.99 9.95 4.56
N GLU A 50 -19.87 10.57 3.78
CA GLU A 50 -20.25 10.07 2.46
C GLU A 50 -19.10 10.15 1.44
N LEU A 51 -19.18 9.33 0.39
CA LEU A 51 -18.11 9.22 -0.62
C LEU A 51 -17.76 10.57 -1.28
N ALA A 52 -18.75 11.41 -1.55
CA ALA A 52 -18.50 12.74 -2.12
C ALA A 52 -17.77 13.68 -1.13
N GLU A 53 -18.02 13.53 0.17
CA GLU A 53 -17.44 14.37 1.19
C GLU A 53 -16.00 13.92 1.55
N VAL A 54 -15.68 12.64 1.42
CA VAL A 54 -14.35 12.10 1.75
C VAL A 54 -13.26 12.70 0.88
N VAL A 55 -13.57 13.11 -0.34
CA VAL A 55 -12.61 13.71 -1.30
C VAL A 55 -12.61 15.23 -1.27
N ALA A 56 -13.55 15.87 -0.57
CA ALA A 56 -13.70 17.31 -0.53
C ALA A 56 -12.79 17.96 0.51
N ASP A 57 -12.10 19.04 0.14
CA ASP A 57 -11.24 19.85 1.04
C ASP A 57 -10.21 19.00 1.80
N VAL A 58 -9.47 18.16 1.07
CA VAL A 58 -8.39 17.32 1.60
C VAL A 58 -7.09 17.53 0.83
N ASP A 59 -5.97 17.37 1.53
CA ASP A 59 -4.62 17.44 0.96
C ASP A 59 -4.27 16.12 0.25
N VAL A 60 -4.76 15.01 0.79
CA VAL A 60 -4.46 13.65 0.33
C VAL A 60 -5.73 12.81 0.28
N ILE A 61 -5.86 12.00 -0.76
CA ILE A 61 -6.87 10.94 -0.86
C ILE A 61 -6.14 9.60 -0.90
N VAL A 62 -6.50 8.67 0.00
CA VAL A 62 -5.97 7.30 -0.01
C VAL A 62 -7.05 6.37 -0.55
N VAL A 63 -6.74 5.69 -1.65
CA VAL A 63 -7.60 4.66 -2.25
C VAL A 63 -7.08 3.29 -1.80
N THR A 64 -7.86 2.64 -0.92
CA THR A 64 -7.51 1.37 -0.29
C THR A 64 -8.67 0.37 -0.36
N ILE A 65 -9.07 0.05 -1.60
CA ILE A 65 -10.15 -0.86 -1.97
C ILE A 65 -9.61 -1.95 -2.90
N PRO A 66 -10.32 -3.08 -3.10
CA PRO A 66 -9.98 -4.03 -4.15
C PRO A 66 -9.84 -3.33 -5.51
N LEU A 67 -8.86 -3.70 -6.31
CA LEU A 67 -8.52 -2.97 -7.54
C LEU A 67 -9.72 -2.84 -8.49
N ILE A 68 -10.48 -3.91 -8.69
CA ILE A 68 -11.69 -3.90 -9.55
C ILE A 68 -12.79 -2.97 -9.01
N ALA A 69 -12.81 -2.69 -7.70
CA ALA A 69 -13.81 -1.81 -7.12
C ALA A 69 -13.63 -0.34 -7.53
N ILE A 70 -12.48 0.03 -8.07
CA ILE A 70 -12.24 1.36 -8.65
C ILE A 70 -13.25 1.66 -9.77
N LEU A 71 -13.65 0.66 -10.56
CA LEU A 71 -14.65 0.80 -11.61
C LEU A 71 -16.04 1.17 -11.09
N LYS A 72 -16.30 0.95 -9.79
CA LYS A 72 -17.57 1.30 -9.14
C LYS A 72 -17.58 2.71 -8.56
N LEU A 73 -16.43 3.39 -8.50
CA LEU A 73 -16.36 4.77 -8.08
C LEU A 73 -17.03 5.67 -9.13
N PRO A 74 -17.82 6.68 -8.71
CA PRO A 74 -18.42 7.61 -9.66
C PRO A 74 -17.34 8.31 -10.50
N ARG A 75 -17.48 8.33 -11.82
CA ARG A 75 -16.51 8.95 -12.75
C ARG A 75 -16.24 10.42 -12.43
N GLN A 76 -17.21 11.12 -11.81
CA GLN A 76 -17.10 12.53 -11.45
C GLN A 76 -16.51 12.77 -10.05
N LEU A 77 -16.22 11.69 -9.31
CA LEU A 77 -15.78 11.78 -7.90
C LEU A 77 -14.58 12.73 -7.72
N LEU A 78 -13.61 12.62 -8.59
CA LEU A 78 -12.35 13.38 -8.48
C LEU A 78 -12.33 14.65 -9.35
N LYS A 79 -13.42 14.95 -10.08
CA LYS A 79 -13.42 16.06 -11.06
C LYS A 79 -13.15 17.43 -10.44
N ASN A 80 -13.62 17.63 -9.21
CA ASN A 80 -13.59 18.93 -8.55
C ASN A 80 -12.59 18.97 -7.38
N ILE A 81 -11.70 17.99 -7.25
CA ILE A 81 -10.64 18.07 -6.24
C ILE A 81 -9.62 19.13 -6.62
N SER A 82 -8.89 19.65 -5.63
CA SER A 82 -7.80 20.59 -5.88
C SER A 82 -6.72 19.93 -6.76
N ALA A 83 -6.16 20.67 -7.72
CA ALA A 83 -5.00 20.23 -8.49
C ALA A 83 -3.78 19.89 -7.63
N ASN A 84 -3.75 20.38 -6.36
CA ASN A 84 -2.71 20.10 -5.39
C ASN A 84 -3.01 18.86 -4.53
N THR A 85 -4.18 18.24 -4.65
CA THR A 85 -4.51 17.02 -3.88
C THR A 85 -3.72 15.84 -4.41
N THR A 86 -3.00 15.17 -3.53
CA THR A 86 -2.25 13.95 -3.86
C THR A 86 -3.15 12.72 -3.70
N ILE A 87 -3.16 11.82 -4.68
CA ILE A 87 -3.87 10.54 -4.58
C ILE A 87 -2.88 9.42 -4.35
N ILE A 88 -3.09 8.66 -3.27
CA ILE A 88 -2.34 7.46 -2.93
C ILE A 88 -3.13 6.23 -3.40
N ASP A 89 -2.48 5.36 -4.16
CA ASP A 89 -2.97 4.05 -4.57
C ASP A 89 -2.27 2.95 -3.77
N THR A 90 -3.05 2.19 -3.00
CA THR A 90 -2.58 1.03 -2.24
C THR A 90 -3.07 -0.31 -2.82
N CYS A 91 -3.75 -0.29 -3.96
CA CYS A 91 -4.39 -1.46 -4.53
C CYS A 91 -3.38 -2.48 -5.03
N ASN A 92 -3.80 -3.73 -5.09
CA ASN A 92 -3.08 -4.83 -5.73
C ASN A 92 -4.04 -5.60 -6.61
N TYR A 93 -3.54 -6.13 -7.72
CA TYR A 93 -4.31 -6.94 -8.66
C TYR A 93 -4.14 -8.43 -8.38
N TYR A 94 -5.28 -9.11 -8.25
CA TYR A 94 -5.36 -10.57 -8.11
C TYR A 94 -6.48 -11.10 -9.01
N PRO A 95 -6.17 -11.84 -10.09
CA PRO A 95 -7.18 -12.33 -11.05
C PRO A 95 -8.32 -13.12 -10.41
N ILE A 96 -8.05 -13.92 -9.38
CA ILE A 96 -9.07 -14.70 -8.67
C ILE A 96 -10.11 -13.83 -7.96
N ARG A 97 -9.74 -12.62 -7.58
CA ARG A 97 -10.63 -11.66 -6.90
C ARG A 97 -11.23 -10.64 -7.88
N ASP A 98 -10.40 -10.14 -8.77
CA ASP A 98 -10.68 -8.97 -9.59
C ASP A 98 -11.17 -9.35 -11.00
N GLY A 99 -11.10 -10.64 -11.37
CA GLY A 99 -11.27 -11.10 -12.74
C GLY A 99 -10.06 -10.76 -13.62
N ILE A 100 -10.12 -11.14 -14.87
CA ILE A 100 -9.07 -10.85 -15.85
C ILE A 100 -9.20 -9.39 -16.30
N ILE A 101 -8.13 -8.62 -16.13
CA ILE A 101 -7.97 -7.26 -16.66
C ILE A 101 -6.91 -7.31 -17.75
N GLU A 102 -7.36 -7.38 -19.00
CA GLU A 102 -6.49 -7.60 -20.17
C GLU A 102 -5.31 -6.64 -20.25
N ASP A 103 -5.51 -5.34 -19.98
CA ASP A 103 -4.44 -4.36 -19.98
C ASP A 103 -3.30 -4.75 -19.01
N ILE A 104 -3.65 -5.21 -17.80
CA ILE A 104 -2.67 -5.60 -16.77
C ILE A 104 -2.00 -6.91 -17.16
N GLU A 105 -2.75 -7.90 -17.62
CA GLU A 105 -2.20 -9.16 -18.09
C GLU A 105 -1.27 -8.97 -19.31
N ASN A 106 -1.54 -7.97 -20.15
CA ASN A 106 -0.66 -7.56 -21.25
C ASN A 106 0.51 -6.66 -20.80
N GLY A 107 0.74 -6.53 -19.51
CA GLY A 107 1.93 -5.92 -18.93
C GLY A 107 1.81 -4.44 -18.56
N MET A 108 0.61 -3.85 -18.55
CA MET A 108 0.41 -2.52 -17.95
C MET A 108 0.63 -2.59 -16.44
N PRO A 109 1.44 -1.70 -15.83
CA PRO A 109 1.54 -1.64 -14.37
C PRO A 109 0.17 -1.34 -13.74
N GLU A 110 -0.12 -2.02 -12.61
CA GLU A 110 -1.40 -1.91 -11.89
C GLU A 110 -1.78 -0.46 -11.60
N SER A 111 -0.83 0.35 -11.10
CA SER A 111 -1.11 1.76 -10.75
C SER A 111 -1.26 2.67 -11.98
N VAL A 112 -0.69 2.29 -13.12
CA VAL A 112 -0.96 2.98 -14.40
C VAL A 112 -2.40 2.72 -14.81
N TRP A 113 -2.88 1.48 -14.66
CA TRP A 113 -4.29 1.16 -14.89
C TRP A 113 -5.20 1.93 -13.92
N VAL A 114 -4.88 1.96 -12.62
CA VAL A 114 -5.61 2.73 -11.60
C VAL A 114 -5.69 4.21 -11.97
N SER A 115 -4.55 4.82 -12.31
CA SER A 115 -4.49 6.23 -12.74
C SER A 115 -5.38 6.52 -13.94
N LYS A 116 -5.42 5.61 -14.93
CA LYS A 116 -6.32 5.73 -16.10
C LYS A 116 -7.79 5.66 -15.69
N GLN A 117 -8.18 4.73 -14.78
CA GLN A 117 -9.57 4.61 -14.35
C GLN A 117 -10.02 5.82 -13.54
N LEU A 118 -9.16 6.33 -12.66
CA LEU A 118 -9.43 7.53 -11.85
C LEU A 118 -9.33 8.82 -12.66
N GLN A 119 -8.74 8.79 -13.86
CA GLN A 119 -8.41 9.97 -14.67
C GLN A 119 -7.60 11.02 -13.89
N HIS A 120 -6.71 10.54 -13.00
CA HIS A 120 -5.90 11.38 -12.13
C HIS A 120 -4.55 10.72 -11.85
N PRO A 121 -3.43 11.50 -11.76
CA PRO A 121 -2.16 10.98 -11.31
C PRO A 121 -2.26 10.36 -9.90
N VAL A 122 -1.55 9.27 -9.68
CA VAL A 122 -1.49 8.61 -8.37
C VAL A 122 -0.06 8.34 -7.94
N ILE A 123 0.14 8.18 -6.63
CA ILE A 123 1.39 7.68 -6.04
C ILE A 123 1.13 6.29 -5.47
N LYS A 124 1.90 5.31 -5.96
CA LYS A 124 1.86 3.93 -5.46
C LYS A 124 2.65 3.80 -4.18
N VAL A 125 2.00 3.35 -3.09
CA VAL A 125 2.65 3.06 -1.80
C VAL A 125 1.73 2.20 -0.93
N TYR A 126 2.23 1.59 0.13
CA TYR A 126 1.53 0.69 1.09
C TYR A 126 0.93 -0.59 0.49
N ASN A 127 1.09 -0.81 -0.79
CA ASN A 127 0.64 -2.05 -1.44
C ASN A 127 1.53 -3.25 -1.10
N SER A 128 2.78 -3.01 -0.71
CA SER A 128 3.83 -4.03 -0.51
C SER A 128 4.12 -4.33 0.96
N ILE A 129 3.18 -4.02 1.85
CA ILE A 129 3.26 -4.37 3.28
C ILE A 129 1.99 -5.12 3.71
N LEU A 130 2.14 -6.12 4.56
CA LEU A 130 0.98 -6.78 5.18
C LEU A 130 0.36 -5.88 6.25
N SER A 131 -0.96 -5.98 6.40
CA SER A 131 -1.68 -5.20 7.41
C SER A 131 -1.18 -5.43 8.83
N GLY A 132 -0.78 -6.67 9.17
CA GLY A 132 -0.20 -6.98 10.47
C GLY A 132 1.14 -6.27 10.69
N SER A 133 2.03 -6.26 9.69
CA SER A 133 3.28 -5.50 9.74
C SER A 133 3.01 -3.99 9.83
N LEU A 134 2.04 -3.48 9.06
CA LEU A 134 1.67 -2.07 9.10
C LEU A 134 1.19 -1.64 10.50
N VAL A 135 0.44 -2.50 11.19
CA VAL A 135 -0.06 -2.22 12.56
C VAL A 135 1.02 -2.35 13.63
N ALA A 136 1.86 -3.41 13.55
CA ALA A 136 2.69 -3.83 14.66
C ALA A 136 4.19 -3.49 14.52
N SER A 137 4.68 -3.21 13.30
CA SER A 137 6.11 -3.08 13.03
C SER A 137 6.60 -1.66 12.78
N GLY A 138 5.74 -0.65 13.03
CA GLY A 138 6.13 0.76 12.94
C GLY A 138 7.17 1.12 14.02
N LEU A 139 8.27 1.77 13.61
CA LEU A 139 9.36 2.15 14.51
C LEU A 139 9.64 3.67 14.43
N PRO A 140 10.26 4.26 15.46
CA PRO A 140 10.73 5.64 15.41
C PRO A 140 11.70 5.86 14.24
N LYS A 141 11.81 7.12 13.79
CA LYS A 141 12.79 7.51 12.78
C LYS A 141 14.20 7.11 13.23
N ASP A 142 15.03 6.72 12.27
CA ASP A 142 16.42 6.29 12.46
C ASP A 142 16.64 4.97 13.21
N ALA A 143 15.58 4.22 13.51
CA ALA A 143 15.72 2.87 14.06
C ALA A 143 16.35 1.93 13.00
N PRO A 144 17.40 1.14 13.36
CA PRO A 144 18.19 0.39 12.36
C PRO A 144 17.41 -0.73 11.65
N SER A 145 16.36 -1.26 12.28
CA SER A 145 15.51 -2.32 11.71
C SER A 145 14.20 -1.79 11.12
N ARG A 146 14.09 -0.47 10.90
CA ARG A 146 12.88 0.15 10.38
C ARG A 146 12.58 -0.37 8.98
N ILE A 147 11.37 -0.84 8.76
CA ILE A 147 10.90 -1.31 7.46
C ILE A 147 10.78 -0.11 6.52
N ALA A 148 11.18 -0.31 5.26
CA ALA A 148 11.06 0.69 4.21
C ALA A 148 10.01 0.29 3.18
N LEU A 149 9.24 1.27 2.71
CA LEU A 149 8.21 1.10 1.71
C LEU A 149 8.62 1.77 0.39
N PRO A 150 8.49 1.09 -0.75
CA PRO A 150 8.72 1.68 -2.05
C PRO A 150 7.62 2.66 -2.41
N ILE A 151 8.00 3.79 -3.01
CA ILE A 151 7.10 4.81 -3.54
C ILE A 151 7.36 4.96 -5.04
N ALA A 152 6.31 4.95 -5.87
CA ALA A 152 6.41 5.21 -7.30
C ALA A 152 5.36 6.21 -7.76
N GLY A 153 5.77 7.14 -8.63
CA GLY A 153 4.88 8.18 -9.16
C GLY A 153 5.65 9.25 -9.91
N ASP A 154 4.95 10.09 -10.66
CA ASP A 154 5.58 11.03 -11.58
C ASP A 154 5.75 12.43 -10.97
N ASP A 155 4.90 12.82 -10.01
CA ASP A 155 4.97 14.14 -9.37
C ASP A 155 5.86 14.10 -8.12
N LYS A 156 6.98 14.84 -8.19
CA LYS A 156 7.95 14.92 -7.09
C LYS A 156 7.34 15.48 -5.81
N ARG A 157 6.52 16.53 -5.89
CA ARG A 157 5.87 17.14 -4.71
C ARG A 157 4.98 16.13 -4.00
N SER A 158 4.19 15.38 -4.74
CA SER A 158 3.32 14.34 -4.19
C SER A 158 4.15 13.21 -3.57
N LYS A 159 5.26 12.79 -4.17
CA LYS A 159 6.16 11.79 -3.57
C LYS A 159 6.79 12.28 -2.27
N ASP A 160 7.23 13.54 -2.21
CA ASP A 160 7.80 14.14 -0.99
C ASP A 160 6.73 14.17 0.13
N LEU A 161 5.49 14.57 -0.18
CA LEU A 161 4.38 14.56 0.77
C LEU A 161 4.07 13.14 1.25
N VAL A 162 4.03 12.17 0.34
CA VAL A 162 3.80 10.76 0.69
C VAL A 162 4.92 10.19 1.56
N SER A 163 6.18 10.60 1.33
CA SER A 163 7.31 10.22 2.19
C SER A 163 7.13 10.69 3.64
N ILE A 164 6.55 11.87 3.86
CA ILE A 164 6.19 12.34 5.20
C ILE A 164 5.15 11.42 5.83
N LEU A 165 4.09 11.05 5.09
CA LEU A 165 3.03 10.17 5.59
C LEU A 165 3.55 8.76 5.90
N VAL A 166 4.47 8.24 5.10
CA VAL A 166 5.14 6.96 5.36
C VAL A 166 5.97 7.04 6.65
N ASN A 167 6.72 8.13 6.84
CA ASN A 167 7.44 8.34 8.08
C ASN A 167 6.50 8.45 9.29
N ASP A 168 5.40 9.17 9.17
CA ASP A 168 4.41 9.35 10.25
C ASP A 168 3.70 8.04 10.61
N SER A 169 3.64 7.09 9.66
CA SER A 169 3.13 5.74 9.92
C SER A 169 4.18 4.78 10.50
N GLY A 170 5.42 5.22 10.73
CA GLY A 170 6.47 4.43 11.38
C GLY A 170 7.41 3.71 10.42
N PHE A 171 7.45 4.07 9.14
CA PHE A 171 8.22 3.39 8.10
C PHE A 171 9.14 4.36 7.35
N ASP A 172 10.22 3.83 6.78
CA ASP A 172 11.05 4.57 5.84
C ASP A 172 10.43 4.50 4.43
N SER A 173 10.82 5.41 3.56
CA SER A 173 10.40 5.42 2.17
C SER A 173 11.57 5.36 1.21
N LEU A 174 11.39 4.70 0.07
CA LEU A 174 12.32 4.69 -1.05
C LEU A 174 11.61 5.15 -2.31
N ASP A 175 12.07 6.24 -2.92
CA ASP A 175 11.62 6.62 -4.26
C ASP A 175 12.13 5.60 -5.28
N CYS A 176 11.21 4.90 -5.92
CA CYS A 176 11.47 3.83 -6.89
C CYS A 176 11.21 4.24 -8.34
N GLY A 177 11.04 5.54 -8.58
CA GLY A 177 10.92 6.09 -9.92
C GLY A 177 9.52 6.55 -10.30
N SER A 178 9.22 6.43 -11.58
CA SER A 178 7.95 6.85 -12.19
C SER A 178 6.79 5.90 -11.86
N LEU A 179 5.58 6.30 -12.20
CA LEU A 179 4.43 5.40 -12.08
C LEU A 179 4.56 4.17 -12.99
N GLN A 180 5.25 4.31 -14.13
CA GLN A 180 5.60 3.16 -14.99
C GLN A 180 6.52 2.16 -14.31
N ASP A 181 7.33 2.59 -13.33
CA ASP A 181 8.22 1.71 -12.56
C ASP A 181 7.49 0.98 -11.41
N SER A 182 6.24 1.32 -11.11
CA SER A 182 5.46 0.76 -10.00
C SER A 182 5.28 -0.77 -10.08
N TRP A 183 5.47 -1.38 -11.25
CA TRP A 183 5.47 -2.84 -11.40
C TRP A 183 6.53 -3.52 -10.53
N LYS A 184 7.61 -2.82 -10.17
CA LYS A 184 8.69 -3.36 -9.33
C LYS A 184 8.26 -3.63 -7.88
N GLN A 185 7.10 -3.10 -7.45
CA GLN A 185 6.54 -3.31 -6.11
C GLN A 185 5.19 -4.05 -6.11
N GLN A 186 4.77 -4.59 -7.25
CA GLN A 186 3.54 -5.38 -7.39
C GLN A 186 3.65 -6.78 -6.74
N PRO A 187 2.52 -7.46 -6.51
CA PRO A 187 2.52 -8.85 -6.06
C PRO A 187 3.45 -9.73 -6.91
N GLY A 188 4.25 -10.55 -6.26
CA GLY A 188 5.27 -11.39 -6.90
C GLY A 188 6.65 -10.74 -6.98
N SER A 189 6.80 -9.45 -6.67
CA SER A 189 8.13 -8.83 -6.60
C SER A 189 8.86 -9.19 -5.28
N PRO A 190 10.21 -9.19 -5.26
CA PRO A 190 10.97 -9.51 -4.05
C PRO A 190 10.76 -8.51 -2.91
N VAL A 191 10.19 -7.35 -3.19
CA VAL A 191 9.89 -6.33 -2.17
C VAL A 191 8.43 -6.39 -1.70
N TYR A 192 7.64 -7.30 -2.25
CA TYR A 192 6.23 -7.42 -1.91
C TYR A 192 6.02 -8.21 -0.62
N CYS A 193 5.59 -7.53 0.46
CA CYS A 193 5.27 -8.13 1.76
C CYS A 193 6.43 -8.97 2.35
N THR A 194 7.64 -8.42 2.31
CA THR A 194 8.88 -9.06 2.81
C THR A 194 9.55 -8.30 3.94
N ASP A 195 8.98 -7.16 4.36
CA ASP A 195 9.42 -6.35 5.51
C ASP A 195 10.93 -6.06 5.50
N LEU A 196 11.39 -5.39 4.44
CA LEU A 196 12.80 -5.08 4.21
C LEU A 196 13.18 -3.73 4.83
N THR A 197 14.39 -3.63 5.37
CA THR A 197 15.00 -2.33 5.70
C THR A 197 15.33 -1.54 4.43
N LEU A 198 15.60 -0.24 4.56
CA LEU A 198 15.91 0.62 3.41
C LEU A 198 17.09 0.09 2.57
N ALA A 199 18.14 -0.42 3.23
CA ALA A 199 19.30 -0.97 2.54
C ALA A 199 18.96 -2.25 1.76
N GLN A 200 18.18 -3.16 2.38
CA GLN A 200 17.70 -4.39 1.75
C GLN A 200 16.73 -4.09 0.61
N LEU A 201 15.81 -3.14 0.80
CA LEU A 201 14.84 -2.73 -0.21
C LEU A 201 15.55 -2.21 -1.47
N LYS A 202 16.56 -1.33 -1.34
CA LYS A 202 17.34 -0.79 -2.46
C LYS A 202 17.98 -1.90 -3.30
N LYS A 203 18.55 -2.92 -2.65
CA LYS A 203 19.22 -4.02 -3.33
C LYS A 203 18.23 -4.99 -3.98
N SER A 204 17.14 -5.32 -3.28
CA SER A 204 16.14 -6.30 -3.75
C SER A 204 15.28 -5.76 -4.89
N ILE A 205 14.90 -4.49 -4.86
CA ILE A 205 14.08 -3.90 -5.92
C ILE A 205 14.81 -3.86 -7.27
N ALA A 206 16.13 -3.69 -7.24
CA ALA A 206 16.96 -3.71 -8.45
C ALA A 206 17.03 -5.09 -9.13
N LYS A 207 16.73 -6.16 -8.40
CA LYS A 207 16.70 -7.54 -8.89
C LYS A 207 15.33 -7.97 -9.40
N THR A 208 14.31 -7.11 -9.33
CA THR A 208 12.95 -7.44 -9.76
C THR A 208 12.90 -7.69 -11.27
N ARG A 209 12.30 -8.80 -11.67
CA ARG A 209 12.12 -9.22 -13.06
C ARG A 209 10.64 -9.33 -13.36
N LYS A 210 10.16 -8.58 -14.35
CA LYS A 210 8.73 -8.38 -14.62
C LYS A 210 8.05 -9.68 -15.05
N GLU A 211 8.71 -10.47 -15.84
CA GLU A 211 8.20 -11.70 -16.46
C GLU A 211 7.85 -12.81 -15.46
N ILE A 212 8.43 -12.77 -14.25
CA ILE A 212 8.19 -13.80 -13.23
C ILE A 212 7.14 -13.39 -12.18
N LEU A 213 6.70 -12.13 -12.19
CA LEU A 213 5.77 -11.63 -11.18
C LEU A 213 4.44 -12.40 -11.14
N PRO A 214 3.78 -12.70 -12.27
CA PRO A 214 2.50 -13.42 -12.24
C PRO A 214 2.60 -14.77 -11.53
N GLY A 215 3.59 -15.60 -11.88
CA GLY A 215 3.79 -16.91 -11.26
C GLY A 215 4.07 -16.82 -9.76
N ARG A 216 4.91 -15.88 -9.34
CA ARG A 216 5.20 -15.64 -7.91
C ARG A 216 4.02 -15.06 -7.14
N ARG A 217 3.21 -14.19 -7.76
CA ARG A 217 1.95 -13.72 -7.20
C ARG A 217 1.02 -14.87 -6.85
N GLU A 218 0.85 -15.84 -7.78
CA GLU A 218 0.00 -17.00 -7.57
C GLU A 218 0.53 -17.91 -6.45
N LEU A 219 1.85 -18.09 -6.34
CA LEU A 219 2.46 -18.86 -5.23
C LEU A 219 2.18 -18.23 -3.87
N GLY A 220 2.38 -16.92 -3.74
CA GLY A 220 2.09 -16.20 -2.50
C GLY A 220 0.61 -16.23 -2.12
N LEU A 221 -0.27 -16.05 -3.11
CA LEU A 221 -1.71 -16.10 -2.91
C LEU A 221 -2.19 -17.50 -2.51
N SER A 222 -1.68 -18.54 -3.16
CA SER A 222 -2.02 -19.93 -2.83
C SER A 222 -1.72 -20.24 -1.36
N TYR A 223 -0.58 -19.77 -0.85
CA TYR A 223 -0.25 -19.93 0.56
C TYR A 223 -1.27 -19.27 1.48
N ILE A 224 -1.65 -18.03 1.18
CA ILE A 224 -2.65 -17.29 1.98
C ILE A 224 -4.02 -18.01 1.98
N LEU A 225 -4.41 -18.62 0.87
CA LEU A 225 -5.72 -19.27 0.75
C LEU A 225 -5.77 -20.67 1.37
N THR A 226 -4.63 -21.34 1.57
CA THR A 226 -4.57 -22.76 1.98
C THR A 226 -4.08 -22.99 3.39
N HIS A 227 -3.63 -21.95 4.08
CA HIS A 227 -3.09 -22.05 5.44
C HIS A 227 -3.87 -21.13 6.39
N ASP A 228 -4.15 -21.63 7.58
CA ASP A 228 -4.61 -20.78 8.68
C ASP A 228 -3.40 -20.00 9.23
N HIS A 229 -3.46 -18.68 9.13
CA HIS A 229 -2.39 -17.80 9.58
C HIS A 229 -2.73 -17.23 10.95
N GLU A 230 -2.19 -17.79 12.01
CA GLU A 230 -2.25 -17.20 13.35
C GLU A 230 -1.46 -15.89 13.40
N LEU A 231 -0.34 -15.83 12.63
CA LEU A 231 0.53 -14.66 12.58
C LEU A 231 0.82 -14.22 11.15
N TRP A 232 0.71 -12.91 10.87
CA TRP A 232 1.09 -12.33 9.56
C TRP A 232 2.56 -12.58 9.20
N MET A 233 3.42 -12.79 10.21
CA MET A 233 4.84 -13.11 10.01
C MET A 233 5.06 -14.40 9.23
N ASP A 234 4.12 -15.34 9.27
CA ASP A 234 4.20 -16.57 8.48
C ASP A 234 4.10 -16.25 6.99
N CYS A 235 3.22 -15.32 6.63
CA CYS A 235 3.12 -14.83 5.25
C CYS A 235 4.38 -14.07 4.82
N VAL A 236 4.96 -13.22 5.69
CA VAL A 236 6.25 -12.54 5.43
C VAL A 236 7.35 -13.56 5.19
N ASN A 237 7.47 -14.55 6.06
CA ASN A 237 8.49 -15.60 5.97
C ASN A 237 8.30 -16.48 4.73
N HIS A 238 7.06 -16.78 4.36
CA HIS A 238 6.76 -17.51 3.13
C HIS A 238 7.16 -16.72 1.89
N ASN A 239 6.80 -15.45 1.80
CA ASN A 239 7.22 -14.58 0.71
C ASN A 239 8.75 -14.48 0.61
N ARG A 240 9.43 -14.33 1.75
CA ARG A 240 10.91 -14.34 1.78
C ARG A 240 11.50 -15.64 1.20
N LYS A 241 10.88 -16.80 1.40
CA LYS A 241 11.30 -18.06 0.77
C LYS A 241 11.07 -18.06 -0.73
N ILE A 242 9.91 -17.60 -1.21
CA ILE A 242 9.62 -17.50 -2.65
C ILE A 242 10.66 -16.63 -3.37
N TYR A 243 11.10 -15.55 -2.71
CA TYR A 243 11.99 -14.55 -3.31
C TYR A 243 13.46 -14.68 -2.88
N GLU A 244 13.84 -15.77 -2.18
CA GLU A 244 15.14 -15.92 -1.52
C GLU A 244 16.34 -15.62 -2.44
N SER A 245 16.30 -16.02 -3.72
CA SER A 245 17.34 -15.71 -4.70
C SER A 245 17.51 -14.23 -5.02
N ASP A 246 16.48 -13.43 -4.81
CA ASP A 246 16.43 -12.01 -5.17
C ASP A 246 16.52 -11.09 -3.95
N LEU A 247 16.38 -11.65 -2.74
CA LEU A 247 16.52 -10.91 -1.48
C LEU A 247 17.98 -10.77 -1.07
N ASP A 248 18.31 -9.62 -0.49
CA ASP A 248 19.58 -9.39 0.19
C ASP A 248 19.31 -9.21 1.70
N ILE A 249 19.07 -10.34 2.35
CA ILE A 249 18.74 -10.42 3.80
C ILE A 249 19.87 -11.12 4.58
N SER A 250 21.09 -11.15 4.05
CA SER A 250 22.23 -11.86 4.65
C SER A 250 22.57 -11.40 6.06
N ASP A 251 22.25 -10.15 6.42
CA ASP A 251 22.57 -9.58 7.74
C ASP A 251 21.59 -9.98 8.84
N ASP A 252 20.37 -10.44 8.49
CA ASP A 252 19.34 -10.81 9.49
C ASP A 252 19.66 -12.10 10.26
N ARG A 253 20.58 -12.95 9.76
CA ARG A 253 20.97 -14.21 10.39
C ARG A 253 21.72 -14.02 11.71
N ASN A 254 22.27 -12.85 11.96
CA ASN A 254 23.00 -12.53 13.19
C ASN A 254 22.13 -11.95 14.31
N ILE A 255 20.90 -11.50 14.04
CA ILE A 255 20.01 -10.88 15.04
C ILE A 255 19.28 -11.93 15.88
N LYS A 256 19.11 -13.16 15.38
CA LYS A 256 18.39 -14.25 16.08
C LYS A 256 19.24 -15.11 17.03
N LYS A 257 20.54 -14.85 17.20
CA LYS A 257 21.41 -15.60 18.13
C LYS A 257 21.66 -14.92 19.48
N GLY A 258 21.01 -13.82 19.75
CA GLY A 258 21.06 -13.12 21.03
C GLY A 258 19.71 -13.14 21.73
N LYS A 259 19.39 -14.29 22.39
CA LYS A 259 18.35 -14.55 23.40
C LYS A 259 17.05 -13.74 23.33
#